data_4878f92c60d8f7b788db018c9b957271
#
_entry.id   4878f92c60d8f7b788db018c9b957271
#
_cell.length_a   1.000
_cell.length_b   1.000
_cell.length_c   1.000
_cell.angle_alpha   90.00
_cell.angle_beta   90.00
_cell.angle_gamma   90.00
#
_symmetry.space_group_name_H-M   'P 1'
#
loop_
_entity.id
_entity.type
_entity.pdbx_description
1 polymer ?
#
loop_
_entity_poly.entity_id
_entity_poly.type
_entity_poly.pdbx_seq_one_letter_code
_entity_poly.pdbx_strand_id
1 'polypeptide(L)'
;MAIIKNDLVPGQIVKSKAGHDKGCVFFVVEVLDDEYVLIADGDRRKYDSPKKKKVKHLQPYNRINKTIAEKIDSGQRVENIDLQRELEKSGAIQLAIANQEEMENYG
;
A
#
# COMPACT_ATOMS: atom_id res chain seq x y z
N MET A 1 -26.49 0.20 7.23
CA MET A 1 -25.16 0.81 6.98
C MET A 1 -24.08 -0.25 7.15
N ALA A 2 -23.32 -0.51 6.11
CA ALA A 2 -22.26 -1.51 6.20
C ALA A 2 -21.08 -0.92 6.98
N ILE A 3 -20.65 -1.63 8.03
CA ILE A 3 -19.48 -1.24 8.80
C ILE A 3 -18.27 -1.93 8.16
N ILE A 4 -17.34 -1.14 7.65
CA ILE A 4 -16.09 -1.68 7.11
C ILE A 4 -15.20 -2.04 8.28
N LYS A 5 -14.88 -3.34 8.42
CA LYS A 5 -14.16 -3.87 9.57
C LYS A 5 -12.63 -3.85 9.42
N ASN A 6 -12.11 -3.58 8.23
CA ASN A 6 -10.67 -3.47 8.10
C ASN A 6 -10.22 -2.07 8.52
N ASP A 7 -9.05 -1.99 9.14
CA ASP A 7 -8.52 -0.73 9.67
C ASP A 7 -7.66 0.02 8.65
N LEU A 8 -7.59 -0.46 7.42
CA LEU A 8 -6.81 0.19 6.37
C LEU A 8 -7.53 1.44 5.87
N VAL A 9 -6.76 2.45 5.55
CA VAL A 9 -7.29 3.72 5.03
C VAL A 9 -6.51 4.14 3.79
N PRO A 10 -7.11 4.92 2.88
CA PRO A 10 -6.37 5.45 1.73
C PRO A 10 -5.14 6.25 2.18
N GLY A 11 -4.03 6.03 1.51
CA GLY A 11 -2.75 6.65 1.86
C GLY A 11 -1.90 5.83 2.82
N GLN A 12 -2.44 4.75 3.37
CA GLN A 12 -1.67 3.85 4.24
C GLN A 12 -0.73 2.98 3.44
N ILE A 13 0.47 2.76 3.96
CA ILE A 13 1.48 1.92 3.34
C ILE A 13 1.29 0.48 3.79
N VAL A 14 1.32 -0.45 2.83
CA VAL A 14 1.16 -1.88 3.08
C VAL A 14 2.22 -2.66 2.30
N LYS A 15 2.54 -3.85 2.79
CA LYS A 15 3.45 -4.78 2.12
C LYS A 15 2.63 -6.01 1.69
N SER A 16 2.83 -6.46 0.45
CA SER A 16 2.20 -7.69 -0.02
C SER A 16 2.88 -8.91 0.58
N LYS A 17 2.09 -9.84 1.11
CA LYS A 17 2.58 -11.09 1.71
C LYS A 17 2.42 -12.28 0.79
N ALA A 18 1.76 -12.13 -0.35
CA ALA A 18 1.42 -13.26 -1.21
C ALA A 18 1.35 -12.84 -2.68
N GLY A 19 1.49 -13.83 -3.56
CA GLY A 19 1.36 -13.65 -5.00
C GLY A 19 2.62 -13.11 -5.65
N HIS A 20 2.47 -12.64 -6.89
CA HIS A 20 3.58 -12.12 -7.69
C HIS A 20 4.19 -10.85 -7.10
N ASP A 21 3.41 -10.12 -6.31
CA ASP A 21 3.85 -8.87 -5.70
C ASP A 21 4.43 -9.07 -4.30
N LYS A 22 4.64 -10.32 -3.87
CA LYS A 22 5.14 -10.63 -2.53
C LYS A 22 6.42 -9.87 -2.23
N GLY A 23 6.43 -9.18 -1.10
CA GLY A 23 7.58 -8.38 -0.67
C GLY A 23 7.55 -6.94 -1.14
N CYS A 24 6.69 -6.58 -2.08
CA CYS A 24 6.57 -5.22 -2.57
C CYS A 24 5.68 -4.37 -1.68
N VAL A 25 5.96 -3.08 -1.62
CA VAL A 25 5.18 -2.11 -0.84
C VAL A 25 4.31 -1.28 -1.76
N PHE A 26 3.14 -0.91 -1.25
CA PHE A 26 2.12 -0.19 -2.00
C PHE A 26 1.42 0.79 -1.09
N PHE A 27 0.69 1.73 -1.70
CA PHE A 27 -0.32 2.51 -0.98
C PHE A 27 -1.68 1.84 -1.14
N VAL A 28 -2.49 1.90 -0.09
CA VAL A 28 -3.92 1.66 -0.22
C VAL A 28 -4.51 2.91 -0.88
N VAL A 29 -5.18 2.73 -2.02
CA VAL A 29 -5.78 3.87 -2.74
C VAL A 29 -7.29 3.91 -2.59
N GLU A 30 -7.92 2.77 -2.29
CA GLU A 30 -9.35 2.71 -2.02
C GLU A 30 -9.66 1.49 -1.16
N VAL A 31 -10.57 1.64 -0.21
CA VAL A 31 -11.08 0.53 0.60
C VAL A 31 -12.43 0.13 0.02
N LEU A 32 -12.53 -1.09 -0.49
CA LEU A 32 -13.75 -1.58 -1.14
C LEU A 32 -14.76 -2.14 -0.14
N ASP A 33 -14.27 -2.99 0.78
CA ASP A 33 -15.09 -3.60 1.82
C ASP A 33 -14.16 -4.11 2.94
N ASP A 34 -14.66 -4.95 3.83
CA ASP A 34 -13.86 -5.47 4.95
C ASP A 34 -12.79 -6.49 4.52
N GLU A 35 -12.89 -7.03 3.30
CA GLU A 35 -11.95 -8.05 2.81
C GLU A 35 -10.98 -7.55 1.73
N TYR A 36 -11.36 -6.49 0.98
CA TYR A 36 -10.61 -6.06 -0.20
C TYR A 36 -10.31 -4.58 -0.21
N VAL A 37 -9.12 -4.27 -0.72
CA VAL A 37 -8.69 -2.89 -0.99
C VAL A 37 -8.08 -2.84 -2.40
N LEU A 38 -7.97 -1.63 -2.93
CA LEU A 38 -7.19 -1.37 -4.14
C LEU A 38 -5.85 -0.80 -3.72
N ILE A 39 -4.77 -1.32 -4.33
CA ILE A 39 -3.41 -0.91 -4.03
C ILE A 39 -2.68 -0.46 -5.29
N ALA A 40 -1.77 0.49 -5.13
CA ALA A 40 -0.93 1.00 -6.22
C ALA A 40 0.38 1.55 -5.68
N ASP A 41 1.43 1.50 -6.49
CA ASP A 41 2.73 2.08 -6.16
C ASP A 41 3.24 3.04 -7.23
N GLY A 42 2.50 3.18 -8.31
CA GLY A 42 2.86 4.04 -9.44
C GLY A 42 3.83 3.42 -10.43
N ASP A 43 4.29 2.21 -10.17
CA ASP A 43 5.24 1.50 -11.03
C ASP A 43 4.69 0.14 -11.46
N ARG A 44 4.70 -0.84 -10.56
CA ARG A 44 4.11 -2.17 -10.83
C ARG A 44 2.61 -2.09 -11.00
N ARG A 45 1.96 -1.31 -10.15
CA ARG A 45 0.52 -1.10 -10.17
C ARG A 45 0.25 0.40 -10.27
N LYS A 46 -0.23 0.81 -11.44
CA LYS A 46 -0.51 2.22 -11.72
C LYS A 46 -1.74 2.69 -10.98
N TYR A 47 -1.79 3.97 -10.67
CA TYR A 47 -2.92 4.56 -9.97
C TYR A 47 -4.24 4.39 -10.73
N ASP A 48 -4.20 4.49 -12.07
CA ASP A 48 -5.39 4.38 -12.92
C ASP A 48 -5.89 2.94 -13.08
N SER A 49 -5.06 1.95 -12.76
CA SER A 49 -5.43 0.53 -12.80
C SER A 49 -4.86 -0.18 -11.58
N PRO A 50 -5.35 0.19 -10.40
CA PRO A 50 -4.86 -0.38 -9.15
C PRO A 50 -5.24 -1.85 -9.03
N LYS A 51 -4.51 -2.59 -8.23
CA LYS A 51 -4.77 -4.00 -8.02
C LYS A 51 -5.71 -4.20 -6.84
N LYS A 52 -6.73 -5.03 -7.05
CA LYS A 52 -7.60 -5.51 -5.97
C LYS A 52 -6.85 -6.58 -5.17
N LYS A 53 -6.76 -6.41 -3.86
CA LYS A 53 -6.00 -7.30 -3.00
C LYS A 53 -6.77 -7.60 -1.73
N LYS A 54 -6.72 -8.86 -1.28
CA LYS A 54 -7.30 -9.22 0.01
C LYS A 54 -6.49 -8.62 1.15
N VAL A 55 -7.19 -8.06 2.12
CA VAL A 55 -6.57 -7.45 3.30
C VAL A 55 -5.69 -8.46 4.04
N LYS A 56 -6.14 -9.72 4.14
CA LYS A 56 -5.37 -10.77 4.82
C LYS A 56 -4.03 -11.09 4.16
N HIS A 57 -3.84 -10.71 2.90
CA HIS A 57 -2.59 -10.90 2.17
C HIS A 57 -1.68 -9.67 2.24
N LEU A 58 -2.04 -8.69 3.06
CA LEU A 58 -1.28 -7.47 3.23
C LEU A 58 -0.81 -7.34 4.68
N GLN A 59 0.42 -6.86 4.83
CA GLN A 59 0.95 -6.45 6.12
C GLN A 59 0.90 -4.93 6.18
N PRO A 60 0.06 -4.33 7.04
CA PRO A 60 0.02 -2.88 7.14
C PRO A 60 1.20 -2.36 7.93
N TYR A 61 1.74 -1.23 7.48
CA TYR A 61 2.66 -0.45 8.28
C TYR A 61 1.85 0.63 9.01
N ASN A 62 2.28 0.98 10.20
CA ASN A 62 1.63 2.05 10.95
C ASN A 62 2.11 3.40 10.42
N ARG A 63 1.90 3.62 9.12
CA ARG A 63 2.30 4.83 8.39
C ARG A 63 1.24 5.18 7.37
N ILE A 64 0.71 6.37 7.50
CA ILE A 64 -0.22 6.95 6.54
C ILE A 64 0.46 8.17 5.96
N ASN A 65 0.60 8.20 4.63
CA ASN A 65 1.18 9.35 3.96
C ASN A 65 0.12 10.43 3.81
N LYS A 66 0.30 11.54 4.50
CA LYS A 66 -0.68 12.63 4.51
C LYS A 66 -0.88 13.24 3.14
N THR A 67 0.18 13.40 2.36
CA THR A 67 0.09 13.99 1.03
C THR A 67 -0.80 13.16 0.12
N ILE A 68 -0.57 11.84 0.08
CA ILE A 68 -1.37 10.94 -0.74
C ILE A 68 -2.78 10.82 -0.20
N ALA A 69 -2.94 10.66 1.12
CA ALA A 69 -4.25 10.57 1.75
C ALA A 69 -5.11 11.80 1.46
N GLU A 70 -4.54 12.98 1.58
CA GLU A 70 -5.25 14.23 1.32
C GLU A 70 -5.65 14.38 -0.13
N LYS A 71 -4.77 14.00 -1.07
CA LYS A 71 -5.09 14.04 -2.50
C LYS A 71 -6.26 13.12 -2.84
N ILE A 72 -6.22 11.90 -2.32
CA ILE A 72 -7.30 10.92 -2.57
C ILE A 72 -8.60 11.43 -1.96
N ASP A 73 -8.55 11.87 -0.71
CA ASP A 73 -9.72 12.30 0.04
C ASP A 73 -10.39 13.54 -0.56
N SER A 74 -9.60 14.47 -1.09
CA SER A 74 -10.12 15.69 -1.70
C SER A 74 -10.47 15.55 -3.18
N GLY A 75 -10.27 14.37 -3.76
CA GLY A 75 -10.53 14.14 -5.17
C GLY A 75 -9.50 14.75 -6.11
N GLN A 76 -8.35 15.15 -5.60
CA GLN A 76 -7.27 15.68 -6.43
C GLN A 76 -6.64 14.56 -7.25
N ARG A 77 -6.06 14.94 -8.38
CA ARG A 77 -5.37 13.98 -9.24
C ARG A 77 -4.10 13.47 -8.55
N VAL A 78 -3.96 12.14 -8.51
CA VAL A 78 -2.75 11.47 -8.03
C VAL A 78 -1.99 10.94 -9.25
N GLU A 79 -0.74 11.38 -9.38
CA GLU A 79 0.13 10.90 -10.46
C GLU A 79 0.94 9.70 -9.98
N ASN A 80 1.33 8.83 -10.90
CA ASN A 80 2.15 7.69 -10.56
C ASN A 80 3.49 8.11 -9.94
N ILE A 81 4.07 9.21 -10.42
CA ILE A 81 5.32 9.72 -9.86
C ILE A 81 5.15 10.17 -8.40
N ASP A 82 3.96 10.66 -8.04
CA ASP A 82 3.69 11.03 -6.65
C ASP A 82 3.77 9.81 -5.74
N LEU A 83 3.17 8.70 -6.15
CA LEU A 83 3.21 7.45 -5.40
C LEU A 83 4.65 6.95 -5.24
N GLN A 84 5.40 6.91 -6.34
CA GLN A 84 6.80 6.46 -6.32
C GLN A 84 7.64 7.32 -5.39
N ARG A 85 7.50 8.63 -5.50
CA ARG A 85 8.28 9.59 -4.70
C ARG A 85 7.97 9.46 -3.21
N GLU A 86 6.70 9.37 -2.87
CA GLU A 86 6.30 9.31 -1.46
C GLU A 86 6.65 7.97 -0.83
N LEU A 87 6.59 6.86 -1.57
CA LEU A 87 7.07 5.56 -1.08
C LEU A 87 8.57 5.59 -0.81
N GLU A 88 9.34 6.18 -1.73
CA GLU A 88 10.79 6.31 -1.58
C GLU A 88 11.15 7.16 -0.35
N LYS A 89 10.49 8.31 -0.18
CA LYS A 89 10.70 9.19 0.96
C LYS A 89 10.36 8.53 2.29
N SER A 90 9.37 7.64 2.29
CA SER A 90 8.92 6.99 3.52
C SER A 90 9.92 5.99 4.07
N GLY A 91 10.86 5.51 3.25
CA GLY A 91 11.78 4.46 3.62
C GLY A 91 11.13 3.07 3.72
N ALA A 92 9.86 2.94 3.34
CA ALA A 92 9.14 1.67 3.45
C ALA A 92 9.76 0.57 2.59
N ILE A 93 10.34 0.92 1.44
CA ILE A 93 11.00 -0.04 0.56
C ILE A 93 12.22 -0.64 1.25
N GLN A 94 13.06 0.20 1.85
CA GLN A 94 14.24 -0.25 2.58
C GLN A 94 13.87 -1.08 3.82
N LEU A 95 12.81 -0.68 4.51
CA LEU A 95 12.32 -1.44 5.66
C LEU A 95 11.83 -2.83 5.25
N ALA A 96 11.14 -2.93 4.13
CA ALA A 96 10.67 -4.22 3.60
C ALA A 96 11.84 -5.13 3.23
N ILE A 97 12.89 -4.59 2.60
CA ILE A 97 14.11 -5.32 2.25
C ILE A 97 14.84 -5.79 3.51
N ALA A 98 15.00 -4.92 4.50
CA ALA A 98 15.67 -5.25 5.76
C ALA A 98 14.96 -6.38 6.50
N ASN A 99 13.63 -6.33 6.58
CA ASN A 99 12.84 -7.37 7.21
C ASN A 99 12.98 -8.71 6.48
N GLN A 100 13.06 -8.68 5.16
CA GLN A 100 13.23 -9.88 4.35
C GLN A 100 14.61 -10.50 4.58
N GLU A 101 15.65 -9.69 4.65
CA GLU A 101 17.01 -10.14 4.95
C GLU A 101 17.11 -10.78 6.33
N GLU A 102 16.45 -10.19 7.33
CA GLU A 102 16.39 -10.77 8.68
C GLU A 102 15.74 -12.16 8.67
N MET A 103 14.66 -12.31 7.92
CA MET A 103 13.99 -13.60 7.80
C MET A 103 14.87 -14.65 7.13
N GLU A 104 15.66 -14.28 6.14
CA GLU A 104 16.58 -15.18 5.46
C GLU A 104 17.72 -15.62 6.37
N ASN A 105 18.15 -14.76 7.27
CA ASN A 105 19.23 -15.07 8.21
C ASN A 105 18.83 -16.05 9.31
N TYR A 106 17.54 -16.31 9.47
CA TYR A 106 17.04 -17.30 10.43
C TYR A 106 16.87 -18.69 9.84
N GLY A 107 17.22 -18.85 8.58
CA GLY A 107 17.06 -20.12 7.86
C GLY A 107 17.85 -21.29 8.39
#